data_1036e9539d81e34a65a9d9684f50220f
#
_entry.id   1036e9539d81e34a65a9d9684f50220f
#
_cell.length_a   1.000
_cell.length_b   1.000
_cell.length_c   1.000
_cell.angle_alpha   90.00
_cell.angle_beta   90.00
_cell.angle_gamma   90.00
#
_symmetry.space_group_name_H-M   'P 1'
#
loop_
_entity.id
_entity.type
_entity.pdbx_description
1 polymer ?
#
loop_
_entity_poly.entity_id
_entity_poly.type
_entity_poly.pdbx_seq_one_letter_code
_entity_poly.pdbx_strand_id
1 'polypeptide(L)'
;MLDFKKIKLFIMKRLKITYLIILALFTTSCDLDEDPIFLDSEAVYTDVNVAKGALDGIYQGLTSYGAQEQRLFAIAGYSGLFTTGKNGGNNVNNVNNANLFSLKPTYDLDSENMWGGLYRVIARCNGAIQNILTMDEPMTSDEISFNDIAGQAYFVRAWSYFSLTRLWGDVPLWLALPNNDNLHLSTSSSKDVYAQIISDAQIATSLMNGSTGVGYPKQYAANMLLAKVYMTLATNPDLRADGVTEMDYWQMAYEQAIQVYGQYSLVADYSSLFTDTNENSSESIWELQISQDAANSQMGRNFTPWKYKLGQHFGWLRVSADVYVHHETVYPNDPRLTGTYLHSYFRADNGNPVTVYPSNPNRPNFAKAHPYFFKFTEKDTQHSNQYGDQNVIIYRYGELLIMLAEISNELDN
;
A
#
# COMPACT_ATOMS: atom_id res chain seq x y z
N MET A 1 -55.17 -67.53 29.24
CA MET A 1 -55.64 -66.20 28.97
C MET A 1 -54.57 -65.21 29.43
N LEU A 2 -53.78 -64.70 28.49
CA LEU A 2 -52.67 -63.80 28.81
C LEU A 2 -53.26 -62.48 29.31
N ASP A 3 -52.78 -62.04 30.44
CA ASP A 3 -53.26 -60.82 31.13
C ASP A 3 -52.80 -59.55 30.40
N PHE A 4 -53.55 -59.15 29.40
CA PHE A 4 -53.31 -57.98 28.56
C PHE A 4 -53.09 -56.66 29.35
N LYS A 5 -53.62 -56.58 30.58
CA LYS A 5 -53.38 -55.42 31.43
C LYS A 5 -51.95 -55.32 31.94
N LYS A 6 -51.31 -56.44 32.25
CA LYS A 6 -49.93 -56.48 32.71
C LYS A 6 -48.97 -56.16 31.58
N ILE A 7 -49.23 -56.63 30.33
CA ILE A 7 -48.43 -56.33 29.18
C ILE A 7 -48.50 -54.84 28.82
N LYS A 8 -49.70 -54.26 28.85
CA LYS A 8 -49.90 -52.82 28.58
C LYS A 8 -49.19 -51.95 29.64
N LEU A 9 -49.22 -52.33 30.89
CA LEU A 9 -48.55 -51.61 31.98
C LEU A 9 -47.02 -51.67 31.84
N PHE A 10 -46.51 -52.84 31.43
CA PHE A 10 -45.06 -53.04 31.19
C PHE A 10 -44.55 -52.21 30.01
N ILE A 11 -45.30 -52.17 28.89
CA ILE A 11 -44.96 -51.38 27.73
C ILE A 11 -44.99 -49.89 28.06
N MET A 12 -46.03 -49.42 28.80
CA MET A 12 -46.12 -48.02 29.21
C MET A 12 -44.99 -47.60 30.16
N LYS A 13 -44.53 -48.48 31.05
CA LYS A 13 -43.38 -48.17 31.94
C LYS A 13 -42.06 -48.09 31.12
N ARG A 14 -41.84 -48.97 30.18
CA ARG A 14 -40.70 -48.90 29.29
C ARG A 14 -40.72 -47.67 28.40
N LEU A 15 -41.84 -47.28 27.83
CA LEU A 15 -42.00 -46.06 27.07
C LEU A 15 -41.68 -44.79 27.86
N LYS A 16 -42.15 -44.75 29.12
CA LYS A 16 -41.84 -43.62 30.03
C LYS A 16 -40.36 -43.55 30.38
N ILE A 17 -39.69 -44.68 30.59
CA ILE A 17 -38.26 -44.72 30.88
C ILE A 17 -37.46 -44.31 29.63
N THR A 18 -37.84 -44.78 28.45
CA THR A 18 -37.20 -44.38 27.18
C THR A 18 -37.38 -42.87 26.91
N TYR A 19 -38.59 -42.33 27.22
CA TYR A 19 -38.84 -40.89 27.09
C TYR A 19 -38.02 -40.05 28.07
N LEU A 20 -37.80 -40.52 29.29
CA LEU A 20 -36.96 -39.88 30.28
C LEU A 20 -35.48 -39.92 29.92
N ILE A 21 -35.01 -41.02 29.33
CA ILE A 21 -33.63 -41.14 28.83
C ILE A 21 -33.41 -40.23 27.64
N ILE A 22 -34.37 -40.14 26.72
CA ILE A 22 -34.27 -39.21 25.58
C ILE A 22 -34.30 -37.75 26.06
N LEU A 23 -35.15 -37.42 27.04
CA LEU A 23 -35.20 -36.06 27.63
C LEU A 23 -33.91 -35.71 28.37
N ALA A 24 -33.27 -36.66 29.05
CA ALA A 24 -31.97 -36.46 29.71
C ALA A 24 -30.80 -36.28 28.73
N LEU A 25 -30.89 -36.83 27.50
CA LEU A 25 -29.92 -36.63 26.46
C LEU A 25 -29.99 -35.24 25.80
N PHE A 26 -31.12 -34.54 25.93
CA PHE A 26 -31.27 -33.16 25.46
C PHE A 26 -30.87 -32.11 26.50
N THR A 27 -30.58 -32.50 27.75
CA THR A 27 -30.11 -31.57 28.79
C THR A 27 -28.58 -31.52 28.92
N THR A 28 -27.82 -32.34 28.20
CA THR A 28 -26.42 -32.10 28.01
C THR A 28 -26.29 -31.06 26.87
N SER A 29 -26.61 -29.83 27.16
CA SER A 29 -26.07 -28.71 26.44
C SER A 29 -24.56 -28.84 26.58
N CYS A 30 -23.86 -29.25 25.52
CA CYS A 30 -22.48 -28.89 25.40
C CYS A 30 -22.47 -27.37 25.57
N ASP A 31 -21.82 -26.90 26.59
CA ASP A 31 -21.29 -25.56 26.63
C ASP A 31 -20.25 -25.53 25.50
N LEU A 32 -20.73 -25.14 24.33
CA LEU A 32 -19.88 -24.74 23.21
C LEU A 32 -19.46 -23.29 23.49
N ASP A 33 -18.75 -23.09 24.59
CA ASP A 33 -17.77 -22.04 24.65
C ASP A 33 -16.64 -22.48 23.70
N GLU A 34 -16.93 -22.39 22.41
CA GLU A 34 -15.87 -22.27 21.44
C GLU A 34 -15.20 -20.93 21.77
N ASP A 35 -14.04 -20.98 22.41
CA ASP A 35 -13.12 -19.86 22.39
C ASP A 35 -13.06 -19.41 20.93
N PRO A 36 -13.46 -18.18 20.63
CA PRO A 36 -13.46 -17.72 19.24
C PRO A 36 -12.07 -17.94 18.68
N ILE A 37 -11.99 -18.63 17.55
CA ILE A 37 -10.72 -18.89 16.80
C ILE A 37 -10.06 -17.55 16.43
N PHE A 38 -10.72 -16.44 16.65
CA PHE A 38 -10.19 -15.10 16.51
C PHE A 38 -9.54 -14.67 17.82
N LEU A 39 -8.26 -14.33 17.74
CA LEU A 39 -7.57 -13.64 18.83
C LEU A 39 -8.41 -12.41 19.23
N ASP A 40 -8.75 -12.31 20.50
CA ASP A 40 -9.36 -11.10 21.04
C ASP A 40 -8.42 -9.94 20.72
N SER A 41 -8.98 -8.80 20.32
CA SER A 41 -8.18 -7.61 19.98
C SER A 41 -7.24 -7.19 21.11
N GLU A 42 -7.66 -7.42 22.38
CA GLU A 42 -6.82 -7.17 23.55
C GLU A 42 -5.64 -8.14 23.63
N ALA A 43 -5.82 -9.42 23.28
CA ALA A 43 -4.75 -10.42 23.30
C ALA A 43 -3.66 -10.19 22.24
N VAL A 44 -4.00 -9.55 21.11
CA VAL A 44 -3.06 -9.25 20.01
C VAL A 44 -1.93 -8.32 20.47
N TYR A 45 -2.20 -7.40 21.38
CA TYR A 45 -1.23 -6.36 21.76
C TYR A 45 -0.60 -6.58 23.13
N THR A 46 -0.74 -7.78 23.71
CA THR A 46 -0.07 -8.18 24.97
C THR A 46 1.35 -8.72 24.75
N ASP A 47 1.67 -9.17 23.54
CA ASP A 47 2.98 -9.69 23.14
C ASP A 47 3.50 -8.92 21.93
N VAL A 48 4.77 -8.49 21.97
CA VAL A 48 5.42 -7.69 20.92
C VAL A 48 5.43 -8.42 19.57
N ASN A 49 5.63 -9.74 19.56
CA ASN A 49 5.67 -10.50 18.31
C ASN A 49 4.27 -10.60 17.68
N VAL A 50 3.23 -10.72 18.51
CA VAL A 50 1.84 -10.74 18.03
C VAL A 50 1.44 -9.35 17.52
N ALA A 51 1.79 -8.29 18.24
CA ALA A 51 1.59 -6.91 17.81
C ALA A 51 2.33 -6.58 16.51
N LYS A 52 3.55 -7.11 16.35
CA LYS A 52 4.30 -7.02 15.09
C LYS A 52 3.55 -7.71 13.94
N GLY A 53 2.93 -8.88 14.18
CA GLY A 53 2.06 -9.53 13.19
C GLY A 53 0.86 -8.66 12.79
N ALA A 54 0.29 -7.89 13.71
CA ALA A 54 -0.75 -6.90 13.37
C ALA A 54 -0.20 -5.75 12.52
N LEU A 55 1.01 -5.27 12.81
CA LEU A 55 1.72 -4.30 11.97
C LEU A 55 1.98 -4.85 10.56
N ASP A 56 2.42 -6.12 10.43
CA ASP A 56 2.57 -6.78 9.14
C ASP A 56 1.25 -6.78 8.36
N GLY A 57 0.12 -6.99 9.06
CA GLY A 57 -1.21 -6.87 8.49
C GLY A 57 -1.54 -5.46 7.98
N ILE A 58 -1.02 -4.40 8.60
CA ILE A 58 -1.16 -3.02 8.10
C ILE A 58 -0.40 -2.86 6.79
N TYR A 59 0.88 -3.28 6.73
CA TYR A 59 1.71 -3.19 5.52
C TYR A 59 1.19 -4.08 4.40
N GLN A 60 0.70 -5.29 4.70
CA GLN A 60 0.02 -6.14 3.72
C GLN A 60 -1.21 -5.43 3.11
N GLY A 61 -1.93 -4.66 3.91
CA GLY A 61 -3.02 -3.82 3.39
C GLY A 61 -2.55 -2.82 2.35
N LEU A 62 -1.38 -2.20 2.56
CA LEU A 62 -0.77 -1.26 1.61
C LEU A 62 -0.29 -1.94 0.33
N THR A 63 0.23 -3.17 0.40
CA THR A 63 0.69 -3.92 -0.79
C THR A 63 -0.45 -4.51 -1.59
N SER A 64 -1.68 -4.50 -1.05
CA SER A 64 -2.86 -5.06 -1.71
C SER A 64 -3.16 -4.35 -3.03
N TYR A 65 -3.80 -5.07 -3.93
CA TYR A 65 -4.21 -4.58 -5.25
C TYR A 65 -4.96 -3.24 -5.19
N GLY A 66 -5.91 -3.08 -4.25
CA GLY A 66 -6.68 -1.85 -4.12
C GLY A 66 -5.83 -0.65 -3.67
N ALA A 67 -4.93 -0.83 -2.68
CA ALA A 67 -4.24 0.32 -2.07
C ALA A 67 -3.06 0.84 -2.92
N GLN A 68 -2.25 -0.04 -3.51
CA GLN A 68 -1.01 0.36 -4.18
C GLN A 68 -1.08 0.31 -5.71
N GLU A 69 -1.51 -0.80 -6.29
CA GLU A 69 -1.47 -0.94 -7.75
C GLU A 69 -2.40 0.03 -8.44
N GLN A 70 -3.61 0.16 -7.93
CA GLN A 70 -4.60 1.08 -8.50
C GLN A 70 -4.23 2.53 -8.31
N ARG A 71 -3.57 2.87 -7.20
CA ARG A 71 -2.99 4.20 -7.01
C ARG A 71 -1.97 4.52 -8.09
N LEU A 72 -1.09 3.58 -8.43
CA LEU A 72 -0.13 3.76 -9.51
C LEU A 72 -0.81 3.90 -10.87
N PHE A 73 -1.84 3.11 -11.17
CA PHE A 73 -2.62 3.25 -12.40
C PHE A 73 -3.33 4.60 -12.50
N ALA A 74 -3.94 5.08 -11.41
CA ALA A 74 -4.61 6.38 -11.39
C ALA A 74 -3.61 7.52 -11.61
N ILE A 75 -2.50 7.56 -10.85
CA ILE A 75 -1.44 8.57 -11.00
C ILE A 75 -0.83 8.51 -12.40
N ALA A 76 -0.54 7.31 -12.91
CA ALA A 76 -0.01 7.13 -14.25
C ALA A 76 -0.97 7.68 -15.31
N GLY A 77 -2.27 7.42 -15.17
CA GLY A 77 -3.29 7.92 -16.08
C GLY A 77 -3.34 9.44 -16.15
N TYR A 78 -3.31 10.10 -15.01
CA TYR A 78 -3.37 11.57 -14.94
C TYR A 78 -2.06 12.27 -15.31
N SER A 79 -0.92 11.58 -15.23
CA SER A 79 0.38 12.21 -15.49
C SER A 79 0.65 12.53 -16.95
N GLY A 80 -0.04 11.86 -17.89
CA GLY A 80 0.28 11.92 -19.32
C GLY A 80 1.59 11.23 -19.71
N LEU A 81 2.36 10.71 -18.73
CA LEU A 81 3.65 10.05 -18.97
C LEU A 81 3.50 8.59 -19.42
N PHE A 82 2.32 8.02 -19.19
CA PHE A 82 2.06 6.60 -19.43
C PHE A 82 0.95 6.41 -20.45
N THR A 83 0.98 5.26 -21.07
CA THR A 83 -0.05 4.79 -21.99
C THR A 83 -0.28 3.29 -21.78
N THR A 84 -1.31 2.77 -22.39
CA THR A 84 -1.63 1.35 -22.33
C THR A 84 -1.35 0.66 -23.65
N GLY A 85 -0.95 -0.61 -23.57
CA GLY A 85 -0.84 -1.46 -24.76
C GLY A 85 -2.23 -1.88 -25.30
N LYS A 86 -2.27 -2.28 -26.56
CA LYS A 86 -3.49 -2.64 -27.30
C LYS A 86 -4.32 -3.81 -26.71
N ASN A 87 -3.77 -4.60 -25.80
CA ASN A 87 -4.34 -5.87 -25.35
C ASN A 87 -4.75 -5.91 -23.87
N GLY A 88 -5.01 -4.78 -23.27
CA GLY A 88 -5.45 -4.77 -21.87
C GLY A 88 -6.96 -4.97 -21.74
N GLY A 89 -7.39 -5.66 -20.69
CA GLY A 89 -8.79 -5.77 -20.29
C GLY A 89 -9.37 -4.44 -19.75
N ASN A 90 -10.38 -4.51 -18.92
CA ASN A 90 -11.09 -3.32 -18.39
C ASN A 90 -10.19 -2.27 -17.74
N ASN A 91 -9.08 -2.68 -17.08
CA ASN A 91 -8.14 -1.74 -16.45
C ASN A 91 -7.40 -0.86 -17.47
N VAL A 92 -7.20 -1.33 -18.70
CA VAL A 92 -6.65 -0.55 -19.80
C VAL A 92 -7.60 0.58 -20.23
N ASN A 93 -8.90 0.33 -20.16
CA ASN A 93 -9.89 1.34 -20.49
C ASN A 93 -9.87 2.48 -19.45
N ASN A 94 -9.62 2.17 -18.17
CA ASN A 94 -9.55 3.18 -17.12
C ASN A 94 -8.32 4.08 -17.28
N VAL A 95 -7.13 3.53 -17.57
CA VAL A 95 -5.95 4.34 -17.86
C VAL A 95 -6.13 5.16 -19.14
N ASN A 96 -6.73 4.60 -20.18
CA ASN A 96 -7.06 5.36 -21.39
C ASN A 96 -8.08 6.46 -21.10
N ASN A 97 -9.08 6.20 -20.29
CA ASN A 97 -10.07 7.20 -19.89
C ASN A 97 -9.45 8.30 -19.04
N ALA A 98 -8.53 7.96 -18.13
CA ALA A 98 -7.77 8.93 -17.36
C ALA A 98 -6.91 9.82 -18.26
N ASN A 99 -6.15 9.24 -19.19
CA ASN A 99 -5.34 9.97 -20.17
C ASN A 99 -6.17 10.92 -21.05
N LEU A 100 -7.41 10.59 -21.28
CA LEU A 100 -8.35 11.42 -22.06
C LEU A 100 -9.18 12.36 -21.17
N PHE A 101 -8.92 12.42 -19.86
CA PHE A 101 -9.72 13.16 -18.87
C PHE A 101 -11.22 12.82 -18.95
N SER A 102 -11.54 11.58 -19.31
CA SER A 102 -12.92 11.11 -19.54
C SER A 102 -13.40 10.14 -18.46
N LEU A 103 -12.77 10.13 -17.29
CA LEU A 103 -13.21 9.33 -16.15
C LEU A 103 -14.65 9.70 -15.76
N LYS A 104 -15.50 8.69 -15.67
CA LYS A 104 -16.84 8.85 -15.15
C LYS A 104 -16.83 8.61 -13.65
N PRO A 105 -17.24 9.57 -12.82
CA PRO A 105 -17.21 9.44 -11.36
C PRO A 105 -17.97 8.24 -10.81
N THR A 106 -18.89 7.69 -11.59
CA THR A 106 -19.81 6.61 -11.20
C THR A 106 -19.36 5.19 -11.59
N TYR A 107 -18.21 5.01 -12.26
CA TYR A 107 -17.81 3.71 -12.80
C TYR A 107 -16.31 3.43 -12.76
N ASP A 108 -15.59 4.06 -11.86
CA ASP A 108 -14.18 3.77 -11.72
C ASP A 108 -13.95 2.79 -10.56
N LEU A 109 -14.02 1.50 -10.89
CA LEU A 109 -13.73 0.41 -9.97
C LEU A 109 -12.32 0.54 -9.34
N ASP A 110 -11.39 1.16 -10.05
CA ASP A 110 -10.03 1.34 -9.56
C ASP A 110 -9.99 2.41 -8.47
N SER A 111 -10.72 3.52 -8.63
CA SER A 111 -10.86 4.54 -7.59
C SER A 111 -11.62 4.01 -6.38
N GLU A 112 -12.71 3.24 -6.57
CA GLU A 112 -13.48 2.64 -5.50
C GLU A 112 -12.64 1.64 -4.69
N ASN A 113 -11.90 0.77 -5.36
CA ASN A 113 -11.02 -0.20 -4.72
C ASN A 113 -9.88 0.49 -3.95
N MET A 114 -9.31 1.57 -4.50
CA MET A 114 -8.25 2.33 -3.84
C MET A 114 -8.79 3.05 -2.61
N TRP A 115 -9.94 3.70 -2.68
CA TRP A 115 -10.63 4.29 -1.54
C TRP A 115 -10.85 3.26 -0.44
N GLY A 116 -11.53 2.16 -0.75
CA GLY A 116 -11.79 1.08 0.20
C GLY A 116 -10.51 0.39 0.71
N GLY A 117 -9.47 0.28 -0.11
CA GLY A 117 -8.16 -0.23 0.27
C GLY A 117 -7.49 0.62 1.34
N LEU A 118 -7.42 1.93 1.11
CA LEU A 118 -6.81 2.87 2.06
C LEU A 118 -7.60 2.97 3.37
N TYR A 119 -8.93 2.97 3.33
CA TYR A 119 -9.74 2.97 4.56
C TYR A 119 -9.63 1.67 5.36
N ARG A 120 -9.45 0.51 4.71
CA ARG A 120 -9.12 -0.73 5.44
C ARG A 120 -7.76 -0.65 6.16
N VAL A 121 -6.78 -0.03 5.52
CA VAL A 121 -5.48 0.23 6.16
C VAL A 121 -5.63 1.18 7.35
N ILE A 122 -6.38 2.28 7.19
CA ILE A 122 -6.67 3.23 8.27
C ILE A 122 -7.37 2.54 9.45
N ALA A 123 -8.34 1.67 9.20
CA ALA A 123 -9.03 0.92 10.26
C ALA A 123 -8.05 0.01 11.03
N ARG A 124 -7.12 -0.66 10.34
CA ARG A 124 -6.08 -1.47 10.99
C ARG A 124 -5.12 -0.60 11.82
N CYS A 125 -4.72 0.57 11.30
CA CYS A 125 -3.93 1.54 12.04
C CYS A 125 -4.64 2.02 13.30
N ASN A 126 -5.94 2.35 13.21
CA ASN A 126 -6.74 2.77 14.35
C ASN A 126 -6.80 1.67 15.43
N GLY A 127 -6.95 0.40 15.01
CA GLY A 127 -6.91 -0.73 15.94
C GLY A 127 -5.57 -0.84 16.67
N ALA A 128 -4.44 -0.74 15.96
CA ALA A 128 -3.13 -0.79 16.58
C ALA A 128 -2.89 0.40 17.53
N ILE A 129 -3.20 1.62 17.09
CA ILE A 129 -3.04 2.84 17.90
C ILE A 129 -3.88 2.76 19.17
N GLN A 130 -5.16 2.39 19.07
CA GLN A 130 -6.06 2.33 20.21
C GLN A 130 -5.62 1.30 21.25
N ASN A 131 -5.20 0.11 20.82
CA ASN A 131 -4.87 -0.97 21.74
C ASN A 131 -3.46 -0.80 22.35
N ILE A 132 -2.48 -0.26 21.61
CA ILE A 132 -1.13 -0.04 22.15
C ILE A 132 -1.12 1.10 23.18
N LEU A 133 -1.89 2.18 22.97
CA LEU A 133 -1.95 3.31 23.90
C LEU A 133 -2.69 2.99 25.21
N THR A 134 -3.42 1.89 25.29
CA THR A 134 -4.13 1.47 26.51
C THR A 134 -3.31 0.55 27.40
N MET A 135 -2.05 0.25 27.04
CA MET A 135 -1.19 -0.62 27.85
C MET A 135 -0.61 0.15 29.04
N ASP A 136 -0.95 -0.27 30.26
CA ASP A 136 -0.61 0.40 31.53
C ASP A 136 0.73 -0.03 32.17
N GLU A 137 1.64 -0.69 31.46
CA GLU A 137 2.84 -1.28 32.07
C GLU A 137 4.12 -0.46 31.82
N PRO A 138 5.09 -0.48 32.76
CA PRO A 138 6.29 0.36 32.69
C PRO A 138 7.32 -0.10 31.65
N MET A 139 8.11 0.88 31.18
CA MET A 139 9.14 0.82 30.12
C MET A 139 10.13 -0.34 30.23
N THR A 140 9.86 -1.44 29.54
CA THR A 140 10.81 -2.51 29.29
C THR A 140 11.40 -2.39 27.88
N SER A 141 12.34 -3.28 27.47
CA SER A 141 12.78 -3.38 26.06
C SER A 141 11.63 -3.59 25.10
N ASP A 142 10.54 -4.17 25.58
CA ASP A 142 9.34 -4.46 24.80
C ASP A 142 8.53 -3.19 24.52
N GLU A 143 8.52 -2.22 25.46
CA GLU A 143 7.86 -0.94 25.27
C GLU A 143 8.50 -0.10 24.18
N ILE A 144 9.83 -0.15 24.03
CA ILE A 144 10.54 0.48 22.92
C ILE A 144 10.00 -0.08 21.59
N SER A 145 9.73 -1.39 21.53
CA SER A 145 9.18 -2.05 20.37
C SER A 145 7.72 -1.72 20.16
N PHE A 146 6.89 -1.63 21.21
CA PHE A 146 5.50 -1.18 21.10
C PHE A 146 5.39 0.26 20.64
N ASN A 147 6.26 1.14 21.12
CA ASN A 147 6.33 2.53 20.66
C ASN A 147 6.64 2.60 19.16
N ASP A 148 7.59 1.79 18.67
CA ASP A 148 7.90 1.76 17.24
C ASP A 148 6.71 1.25 16.41
N ILE A 149 6.02 0.20 16.86
CA ILE A 149 4.82 -0.34 16.20
C ILE A 149 3.70 0.73 16.16
N ALA A 150 3.45 1.41 17.27
CA ALA A 150 2.47 2.51 17.31
C ALA A 150 2.89 3.66 16.39
N GLY A 151 4.15 4.06 16.41
CA GLY A 151 4.71 5.08 15.53
C GLY A 151 4.52 4.75 14.06
N GLN A 152 4.73 3.51 13.68
CA GLN A 152 4.49 3.04 12.31
C GLN A 152 3.00 3.03 11.94
N ALA A 153 2.12 2.68 12.87
CA ALA A 153 0.68 2.77 12.64
C ALA A 153 0.22 4.23 12.41
N TYR A 154 0.73 5.18 13.19
CA TYR A 154 0.52 6.62 12.97
C TYR A 154 1.06 7.06 11.61
N PHE A 155 2.28 6.68 11.27
CA PHE A 155 2.90 6.99 9.98
C PHE A 155 2.05 6.51 8.80
N VAL A 156 1.64 5.25 8.82
CA VAL A 156 0.85 4.65 7.73
C VAL A 156 -0.54 5.28 7.65
N ARG A 157 -1.16 5.65 8.78
CA ARG A 157 -2.43 6.37 8.79
C ARG A 157 -2.28 7.76 8.17
N ALA A 158 -1.28 8.51 8.56
CA ALA A 158 -0.96 9.81 7.98
C ALA A 158 -0.72 9.72 6.46
N TRP A 159 0.07 8.75 6.01
CA TRP A 159 0.35 8.53 4.59
C TRP A 159 -0.90 8.14 3.80
N SER A 160 -1.78 7.33 4.40
CA SER A 160 -3.05 6.92 3.79
C SER A 160 -3.98 8.12 3.62
N TYR A 161 -4.12 8.97 4.63
CA TYR A 161 -4.90 10.21 4.55
C TYR A 161 -4.29 11.21 3.57
N PHE A 162 -2.96 11.35 3.54
CA PHE A 162 -2.29 12.19 2.55
C PHE A 162 -2.56 11.71 1.12
N SER A 163 -2.62 10.40 0.90
CA SER A 163 -3.01 9.83 -0.39
C SER A 163 -4.48 10.09 -0.73
N LEU A 164 -5.38 9.93 0.23
CA LEU A 164 -6.82 10.14 0.06
C LEU A 164 -7.14 11.60 -0.25
N THR A 165 -6.69 12.54 0.60
CA THR A 165 -7.06 13.95 0.43
C THR A 165 -6.48 14.58 -0.84
N ARG A 166 -5.30 14.13 -1.31
CA ARG A 166 -4.73 14.58 -2.59
C ARG A 166 -5.52 14.13 -3.81
N LEU A 167 -6.27 13.05 -3.72
CA LEU A 167 -7.02 12.48 -4.84
C LEU A 167 -8.52 12.85 -4.80
N TRP A 168 -9.09 12.98 -3.62
CA TRP A 168 -10.53 13.22 -3.45
C TRP A 168 -10.89 14.53 -2.75
N GLY A 169 -9.92 15.27 -2.22
CA GLY A 169 -10.18 16.48 -1.45
C GLY A 169 -10.73 16.16 -0.06
N ASP A 170 -11.93 16.60 0.26
CA ASP A 170 -12.60 16.35 1.54
C ASP A 170 -12.98 14.88 1.69
N VAL A 171 -12.58 14.27 2.80
CA VAL A 171 -12.76 12.84 3.06
C VAL A 171 -13.21 12.59 4.50
N PRO A 172 -13.94 11.50 4.79
CA PRO A 172 -14.26 11.12 6.17
C PRO A 172 -12.99 10.87 7.01
N LEU A 173 -12.92 11.49 8.17
CA LEU A 173 -11.76 11.39 9.08
C LEU A 173 -12.05 10.40 10.22
N TRP A 174 -11.75 9.14 10.01
CA TRP A 174 -11.89 8.07 11.00
C TRP A 174 -10.61 7.91 11.82
N LEU A 175 -10.68 8.24 13.11
CA LEU A 175 -9.56 8.16 14.06
C LEU A 175 -9.74 7.06 15.12
N ALA A 176 -10.83 6.32 15.06
CA ALA A 176 -11.15 5.19 15.91
C ALA A 176 -11.67 4.02 15.08
N LEU A 177 -11.77 2.84 15.70
CA LEU A 177 -12.41 1.69 15.06
C LEU A 177 -13.87 1.99 14.72
N PRO A 178 -14.39 1.48 13.60
CA PRO A 178 -15.79 1.63 13.23
C PRO A 178 -16.70 1.03 14.31
N ASN A 179 -17.73 1.77 14.69
CA ASN A 179 -18.80 1.33 15.56
C ASN A 179 -20.13 1.90 15.06
N ASN A 180 -21.23 1.57 15.74
CA ASN A 180 -22.56 2.01 15.28
C ASN A 180 -22.72 3.54 15.24
N ASP A 181 -21.96 4.29 16.03
CA ASP A 181 -22.05 5.74 16.13
C ASP A 181 -21.26 6.47 15.05
N ASN A 182 -20.21 5.82 14.48
CA ASN A 182 -19.29 6.43 13.52
C ASN A 182 -19.31 5.79 12.10
N LEU A 183 -20.20 4.84 11.82
CA LEU A 183 -20.31 4.20 10.50
C LEU A 183 -20.62 5.17 9.35
N HIS A 184 -21.27 6.28 9.65
CA HIS A 184 -21.75 7.25 8.65
C HIS A 184 -21.18 8.65 8.92
N LEU A 185 -19.84 8.73 9.10
CA LEU A 185 -19.18 10.03 9.22
C LEU A 185 -19.31 10.80 7.91
N SER A 186 -19.67 12.09 8.02
CA SER A 186 -19.56 13.02 6.92
C SER A 186 -18.09 13.29 6.55
N THR A 187 -17.85 13.84 5.39
CA THR A 187 -16.51 14.32 5.02
C THR A 187 -16.06 15.42 5.96
N SER A 188 -14.80 15.39 6.33
CA SER A 188 -14.08 16.50 6.98
C SER A 188 -13.40 17.34 5.90
N SER A 189 -13.19 18.62 6.18
CA SER A 189 -12.50 19.50 5.24
C SER A 189 -11.06 19.00 5.00
N SER A 190 -10.55 19.20 3.80
CA SER A 190 -9.14 18.89 3.49
C SER A 190 -8.19 19.54 4.48
N LYS A 191 -8.50 20.77 4.94
CA LYS A 191 -7.73 21.49 5.95
C LYS A 191 -7.64 20.72 7.27
N ASP A 192 -8.76 20.17 7.76
CA ASP A 192 -8.80 19.36 8.98
C ASP A 192 -8.05 18.03 8.80
N VAL A 193 -8.17 17.43 7.61
CA VAL A 193 -7.44 16.20 7.26
C VAL A 193 -5.94 16.46 7.26
N TYR A 194 -5.47 17.57 6.68
CA TYR A 194 -4.04 17.93 6.72
C TYR A 194 -3.55 18.20 8.14
N ALA A 195 -4.36 18.83 8.99
CA ALA A 195 -4.00 19.01 10.41
C ALA A 195 -3.80 17.66 11.13
N GLN A 196 -4.67 16.68 10.86
CA GLN A 196 -4.53 15.33 11.42
C GLN A 196 -3.32 14.59 10.84
N ILE A 197 -3.04 14.71 9.53
CA ILE A 197 -1.85 14.12 8.90
C ILE A 197 -0.59 14.63 9.58
N ILE A 198 -0.49 15.93 9.83
CA ILE A 198 0.65 16.55 10.52
C ILE A 198 0.77 16.00 11.94
N SER A 199 -0.32 15.96 12.69
CA SER A 199 -0.34 15.42 14.05
C SER A 199 0.15 13.97 14.11
N ASP A 200 -0.40 13.10 13.26
CA ASP A 200 -0.01 11.69 13.20
C ASP A 200 1.46 11.52 12.81
N ALA A 201 1.92 12.25 11.79
CA ALA A 201 3.29 12.16 11.33
C ALA A 201 4.30 12.70 12.36
N GLN A 202 3.96 13.73 13.13
CA GLN A 202 4.78 14.22 14.23
C GLN A 202 4.89 13.19 15.36
N ILE A 203 3.78 12.53 15.72
CA ILE A 203 3.79 11.42 16.69
C ILE A 203 4.69 10.30 16.15
N ALA A 204 4.55 9.96 14.88
CA ALA A 204 5.38 8.93 14.24
C ALA A 204 6.87 9.25 14.32
N THR A 205 7.30 10.49 14.05
CA THR A 205 8.72 10.88 14.17
C THR A 205 9.27 10.70 15.58
N SER A 206 8.43 10.83 16.60
CA SER A 206 8.86 10.69 18.00
C SER A 206 8.90 9.24 18.48
N LEU A 207 8.03 8.37 17.94
CA LEU A 207 7.88 6.99 18.40
C LEU A 207 8.68 5.97 17.56
N MET A 208 8.85 6.22 16.26
CA MET A 208 9.57 5.31 15.37
C MET A 208 11.07 5.33 15.70
N ASN A 209 11.58 4.23 16.24
CA ASN A 209 12.96 4.08 16.67
C ASN A 209 13.72 2.98 15.94
N GLY A 210 13.07 2.24 15.05
CA GLY A 210 13.63 1.19 14.21
C GLY A 210 13.80 -0.16 14.90
N SER A 211 13.21 -0.36 16.08
CA SER A 211 13.28 -1.63 16.83
C SER A 211 12.50 -2.77 16.16
N THR A 212 11.53 -2.48 15.29
CA THR A 212 10.81 -3.49 14.49
C THR A 212 11.71 -4.22 13.49
N GLY A 213 12.83 -3.63 13.09
CA GLY A 213 13.87 -4.29 12.33
C GLY A 213 13.93 -3.94 10.83
N VAL A 214 14.62 -4.79 10.07
CA VAL A 214 14.84 -4.59 8.63
C VAL A 214 13.53 -4.74 7.87
N GLY A 215 13.34 -3.94 6.83
CA GLY A 215 12.12 -3.94 6.01
C GLY A 215 11.04 -2.98 6.50
N TYR A 216 11.17 -2.46 7.72
CA TYR A 216 10.26 -1.43 8.23
C TYR A 216 10.90 -0.04 8.15
N PRO A 217 10.13 1.02 7.85
CA PRO A 217 10.67 2.37 7.82
C PRO A 217 11.07 2.85 9.21
N LYS A 218 12.06 3.73 9.25
CA LYS A 218 12.46 4.47 10.46
C LYS A 218 11.78 5.84 10.46
N GLN A 219 11.96 6.61 11.54
CA GLN A 219 11.42 7.98 11.68
C GLN A 219 11.67 8.88 10.45
N TYR A 220 12.72 8.63 9.71
CA TYR A 220 13.04 9.39 8.50
C TYR A 220 11.99 9.32 7.40
N ALA A 221 11.21 8.23 7.35
CA ALA A 221 10.07 8.15 6.44
C ALA A 221 8.93 9.10 6.86
N ALA A 222 8.71 9.26 8.16
CA ALA A 222 7.75 10.23 8.69
C ALA A 222 8.23 11.68 8.47
N ASN A 223 9.53 11.96 8.62
CA ASN A 223 10.10 13.25 8.25
C ASN A 223 9.93 13.56 6.76
N MET A 224 10.15 12.58 5.87
CA MET A 224 9.88 12.72 4.43
C MET A 224 8.40 13.04 4.15
N LEU A 225 7.48 12.36 4.83
CA LEU A 225 6.05 12.64 4.70
C LEU A 225 5.73 14.06 5.15
N LEU A 226 6.21 14.49 6.33
CA LEU A 226 6.00 15.85 6.83
C LEU A 226 6.56 16.92 5.88
N ALA A 227 7.77 16.73 5.37
CA ALA A 227 8.33 17.64 4.38
C ALA A 227 7.43 17.78 3.14
N LYS A 228 6.94 16.67 2.60
CA LYS A 228 6.01 16.68 1.45
C LYS A 228 4.67 17.34 1.78
N VAL A 229 4.14 17.12 2.98
CA VAL A 229 2.92 17.76 3.47
C VAL A 229 3.11 19.28 3.55
N TYR A 230 4.20 19.73 4.17
CA TYR A 230 4.49 21.16 4.29
C TYR A 230 4.74 21.82 2.93
N MET A 231 5.46 21.20 2.00
CA MET A 231 5.59 21.68 0.62
C MET A 231 4.22 21.81 -0.06
N THR A 232 3.32 20.84 0.16
CA THR A 232 1.95 20.91 -0.37
C THR A 232 1.18 22.10 0.20
N LEU A 233 1.30 22.37 1.50
CA LEU A 233 0.63 23.50 2.16
C LEU A 233 1.26 24.86 1.77
N ALA A 234 2.57 24.87 1.55
CA ALA A 234 3.26 26.07 1.05
C ALA A 234 2.71 26.51 -0.32
N THR A 235 2.38 25.57 -1.18
CA THR A 235 1.88 25.87 -2.55
C THR A 235 0.36 25.98 -2.66
N ASN A 236 -0.41 25.67 -1.57
CA ASN A 236 -1.87 25.66 -1.58
C ASN A 236 -2.45 26.54 -0.47
N PRO A 237 -2.70 27.84 -0.72
CA PRO A 237 -3.16 28.79 0.30
C PRO A 237 -4.46 28.36 1.00
N ASP A 238 -5.39 27.73 0.28
CA ASP A 238 -6.68 27.30 0.83
C ASP A 238 -6.58 26.17 1.87
N LEU A 239 -5.45 25.46 1.89
CA LEU A 239 -5.19 24.36 2.82
C LEU A 239 -4.40 24.77 4.06
N ARG A 240 -3.83 25.99 4.06
CA ARG A 240 -2.97 26.48 5.16
C ARG A 240 -3.78 26.67 6.44
N ALA A 241 -3.12 26.43 7.57
CA ALA A 241 -3.67 26.80 8.87
C ALA A 241 -3.76 28.34 9.00
N ASP A 242 -4.73 28.83 9.77
CA ASP A 242 -4.92 30.25 9.95
C ASP A 242 -3.68 30.90 10.61
N GLY A 243 -3.20 31.98 9.99
CA GLY A 243 -2.05 32.73 10.46
C GLY A 243 -0.68 32.12 10.12
N VAL A 244 -0.64 30.98 9.41
CA VAL A 244 0.61 30.36 8.95
C VAL A 244 0.86 30.76 7.49
N THR A 245 2.01 31.35 7.23
CA THR A 245 2.38 31.86 5.89
C THR A 245 2.96 30.76 5.01
N GLU A 246 3.08 31.06 3.73
CA GLU A 246 3.80 30.24 2.77
C GLU A 246 5.24 29.97 3.20
N MET A 247 5.94 31.01 3.60
CA MET A 247 7.32 30.96 4.03
C MET A 247 7.50 30.10 5.28
N ASP A 248 6.54 30.17 6.24
CA ASP A 248 6.57 29.29 7.41
C ASP A 248 6.50 27.81 7.02
N TYR A 249 5.66 27.48 6.03
CA TYR A 249 5.56 26.09 5.54
C TYR A 249 6.81 25.63 4.80
N TRP A 250 7.44 26.49 3.98
CA TRP A 250 8.74 26.18 3.37
C TRP A 250 9.82 25.93 4.42
N GLN A 251 9.86 26.77 5.48
CA GLN A 251 10.76 26.60 6.59
C GLN A 251 10.52 25.28 7.34
N MET A 252 9.24 24.94 7.63
CA MET A 252 8.86 23.66 8.25
C MET A 252 9.25 22.48 7.35
N ALA A 253 9.09 22.59 6.03
CA ALA A 253 9.51 21.56 5.09
C ALA A 253 11.03 21.34 5.13
N TYR A 254 11.81 22.42 5.18
CA TYR A 254 13.26 22.35 5.32
C TYR A 254 13.67 21.65 6.61
N GLU A 255 13.07 22.03 7.74
CA GLU A 255 13.37 21.44 9.06
C GLU A 255 13.14 19.92 9.09
N GLN A 256 12.15 19.42 8.38
CA GLN A 256 11.91 17.98 8.28
C GLN A 256 12.87 17.30 7.28
N ALA A 257 13.07 17.89 6.11
CA ALA A 257 13.92 17.32 5.08
C ALA A 257 15.38 17.22 5.53
N ILE A 258 15.89 18.21 6.27
CA ILE A 258 17.28 18.23 6.75
C ILE A 258 17.57 17.13 7.80
N GLN A 259 16.55 16.64 8.53
CA GLN A 259 16.71 15.51 9.45
C GLN A 259 17.07 14.22 8.72
N VAL A 260 16.65 14.10 7.48
CA VAL A 260 16.88 12.92 6.63
C VAL A 260 18.20 13.04 5.86
N TYR A 261 18.66 14.27 5.64
CA TYR A 261 19.92 14.51 4.90
C TYR A 261 21.12 13.88 5.60
N GLY A 262 21.91 13.12 4.84
CA GLY A 262 23.08 12.41 5.34
C GLY A 262 22.80 11.09 6.07
N GLN A 263 21.53 10.71 6.25
CA GLN A 263 21.17 9.42 6.86
C GLN A 263 21.17 8.26 5.84
N TYR A 264 21.11 8.60 4.57
CA TYR A 264 21.10 7.69 3.42
C TYR A 264 22.13 8.16 2.40
N SER A 265 22.40 7.33 1.37
CA SER A 265 23.32 7.68 0.30
C SER A 265 22.83 7.14 -1.04
N LEU A 266 23.16 7.87 -2.12
CA LEU A 266 22.82 7.41 -3.46
C LEU A 266 23.56 6.10 -3.79
N VAL A 267 22.88 5.19 -4.49
CA VAL A 267 23.54 4.02 -5.08
C VAL A 267 24.32 4.44 -6.34
N ALA A 268 25.42 3.75 -6.60
CA ALA A 268 26.28 4.07 -7.76
C ALA A 268 25.62 3.70 -9.10
N ASP A 269 24.86 2.60 -9.13
CA ASP A 269 24.11 2.15 -10.31
C ASP A 269 22.62 2.34 -10.08
N TYR A 270 22.04 3.32 -10.77
CA TYR A 270 20.61 3.60 -10.73
C TYR A 270 19.73 2.39 -11.07
N SER A 271 20.17 1.52 -12.00
CA SER A 271 19.39 0.37 -12.43
C SER A 271 19.23 -0.66 -11.31
N SER A 272 20.21 -0.73 -10.40
CA SER A 272 20.19 -1.66 -9.26
C SER A 272 19.10 -1.37 -8.23
N LEU A 273 18.58 -0.15 -8.21
CA LEU A 273 17.46 0.23 -7.33
C LEU A 273 16.18 -0.58 -7.58
N PHE A 274 16.04 -1.13 -8.77
CA PHE A 274 14.81 -1.79 -9.20
C PHE A 274 15.03 -3.28 -9.45
N THR A 275 15.77 -3.91 -8.55
CA THR A 275 16.06 -5.36 -8.57
C THR A 275 15.78 -5.96 -7.20
N ASP A 276 15.30 -7.19 -7.17
CA ASP A 276 15.08 -7.99 -5.96
C ASP A 276 16.38 -8.25 -5.15
N THR A 277 17.54 -8.16 -5.82
CA THR A 277 18.85 -8.39 -5.20
C THR A 277 19.43 -7.16 -4.48
N ASN A 278 18.81 -5.98 -4.62
CA ASN A 278 19.28 -4.73 -4.01
C ASN A 278 18.16 -3.98 -3.27
N GLU A 279 17.26 -4.72 -2.68
CA GLU A 279 16.18 -4.17 -1.85
C GLU A 279 16.70 -3.59 -0.54
N ASN A 280 15.96 -2.65 0.02
CA ASN A 280 16.34 -1.93 1.24
C ASN A 280 17.77 -1.35 1.16
N SER A 281 18.13 -0.87 -0.02
CA SER A 281 19.46 -0.32 -0.32
C SER A 281 19.80 0.92 0.50
N SER A 282 21.05 1.37 0.40
CA SER A 282 21.48 2.62 1.07
C SER A 282 20.72 3.87 0.63
N GLU A 283 20.02 3.82 -0.50
CA GLU A 283 19.18 4.92 -1.00
C GLU A 283 17.73 4.81 -0.54
N SER A 284 17.28 3.65 -0.09
CA SER A 284 15.89 3.40 0.28
C SER A 284 15.56 3.96 1.65
N ILE A 285 14.62 4.91 1.70
CA ILE A 285 14.08 5.45 2.96
C ILE A 285 12.87 4.64 3.39
N TRP A 286 12.04 4.21 2.43
CA TRP A 286 10.90 3.35 2.67
C TRP A 286 10.53 2.58 1.41
N GLU A 287 10.43 1.27 1.58
CA GLU A 287 9.93 0.33 0.57
C GLU A 287 8.75 -0.47 1.12
N LEU A 288 7.80 -0.77 0.26
CA LEU A 288 6.81 -1.82 0.54
C LEU A 288 7.45 -3.16 0.22
N GLN A 289 7.47 -4.05 1.22
CA GLN A 289 8.07 -5.37 1.09
C GLN A 289 7.12 -6.29 0.29
N ILE A 290 7.60 -6.79 -0.83
CA ILE A 290 6.85 -7.64 -1.75
C ILE A 290 7.44 -9.04 -1.74
N SER A 291 6.60 -10.06 -1.75
CA SER A 291 7.03 -11.45 -1.89
C SER A 291 6.00 -12.23 -2.71
N GLN A 292 6.51 -12.99 -3.68
CA GLN A 292 5.67 -13.91 -4.46
C GLN A 292 5.11 -15.05 -3.59
N ASP A 293 5.83 -15.47 -2.55
CA ASP A 293 5.38 -16.51 -1.62
C ASP A 293 4.21 -16.02 -0.76
N ALA A 294 4.24 -14.76 -0.36
CA ALA A 294 3.13 -14.11 0.33
C ALA A 294 1.97 -13.74 -0.61
N ALA A 295 2.18 -13.79 -1.93
CA ALA A 295 1.21 -13.40 -2.97
C ALA A 295 0.57 -12.02 -2.70
N ASN A 296 1.35 -11.09 -2.11
CA ASN A 296 0.84 -9.84 -1.56
C ASN A 296 0.77 -8.70 -2.58
N SER A 297 1.32 -8.87 -3.80
CA SER A 297 1.24 -7.88 -4.87
C SER A 297 1.13 -8.50 -6.25
N GLN A 298 0.29 -7.92 -7.10
CA GLN A 298 0.16 -8.30 -8.51
C GLN A 298 0.97 -7.38 -9.44
N MET A 299 1.82 -6.52 -8.92
CA MET A 299 2.62 -5.60 -9.73
C MET A 299 3.48 -6.35 -10.76
N GLY A 300 4.14 -7.42 -10.36
CA GLY A 300 4.88 -8.28 -11.27
C GLY A 300 4.03 -8.77 -12.45
N ARG A 301 2.79 -9.18 -12.20
CA ARG A 301 1.83 -9.59 -13.25
C ARG A 301 1.42 -8.45 -14.17
N ASN A 302 1.13 -7.29 -13.61
CA ASN A 302 0.50 -6.18 -14.32
C ASN A 302 1.52 -5.35 -15.11
N PHE A 303 2.74 -5.20 -14.60
CA PHE A 303 3.77 -4.36 -15.22
C PHE A 303 4.78 -5.12 -16.07
N THR A 304 5.03 -6.42 -15.77
CA THR A 304 5.96 -7.22 -16.56
C THR A 304 5.39 -7.51 -17.95
N PRO A 305 6.20 -7.34 -19.01
CA PRO A 305 5.75 -7.59 -20.36
C PRO A 305 5.34 -9.06 -20.59
N TRP A 306 4.41 -9.27 -21.51
CA TRP A 306 3.95 -10.60 -21.89
C TRP A 306 5.12 -11.48 -22.35
N LYS A 307 5.26 -12.66 -21.69
CA LYS A 307 6.36 -13.61 -21.97
C LYS A 307 7.78 -13.09 -21.69
N TYR A 308 7.95 -11.96 -21.02
CA TYR A 308 9.26 -11.53 -20.53
C TYR A 308 9.81 -12.55 -19.52
N LYS A 309 8.96 -13.05 -18.64
CA LYS A 309 9.24 -14.19 -17.76
C LYS A 309 8.21 -15.31 -17.96
N LEU A 310 8.43 -16.47 -17.38
CA LEU A 310 7.45 -17.56 -17.33
C LEU A 310 6.22 -17.12 -16.51
N GLY A 311 5.08 -17.77 -16.77
CA GLY A 311 3.82 -17.43 -16.10
C GLY A 311 2.95 -16.42 -16.86
N GLN A 312 1.94 -15.89 -16.17
CA GLN A 312 0.93 -15.02 -16.76
C GLN A 312 1.20 -13.57 -16.44
N HIS A 313 1.69 -12.81 -17.41
CA HIS A 313 2.02 -11.39 -17.30
C HIS A 313 1.35 -10.60 -18.41
N PHE A 314 0.98 -9.34 -18.15
CA PHE A 314 0.14 -8.55 -19.05
C PHE A 314 0.86 -7.33 -19.62
N GLY A 315 1.77 -6.70 -18.87
CA GLY A 315 2.46 -5.48 -19.30
C GLY A 315 1.47 -4.38 -19.67
N TRP A 316 0.53 -4.08 -18.77
CA TRP A 316 -0.56 -3.13 -19.06
C TRP A 316 -0.06 -1.71 -19.21
N LEU A 317 0.87 -1.26 -18.38
CA LEU A 317 1.42 0.08 -18.44
C LEU A 317 2.69 0.12 -19.30
N ARG A 318 2.73 1.14 -20.16
CA ARG A 318 3.87 1.51 -20.98
C ARG A 318 4.18 2.99 -20.82
N VAL A 319 5.41 3.37 -21.04
CA VAL A 319 5.78 4.78 -21.08
C VAL A 319 5.35 5.37 -22.41
N SER A 320 4.82 6.61 -22.41
CA SER A 320 4.59 7.33 -23.67
C SER A 320 5.90 7.41 -24.49
N ALA A 321 5.80 7.08 -25.78
CA ALA A 321 6.97 7.18 -26.67
C ALA A 321 7.53 8.61 -26.71
N ASP A 322 6.68 9.61 -26.59
CA ASP A 322 7.09 11.01 -26.60
C ASP A 322 7.97 11.36 -25.38
N VAL A 323 7.62 10.79 -24.20
CA VAL A 323 8.42 10.93 -22.96
C VAL A 323 9.80 10.29 -23.14
N TYR A 324 9.83 9.09 -23.68
CA TYR A 324 11.10 8.41 -23.96
C TYR A 324 11.96 9.20 -24.94
N VAL A 325 11.39 9.62 -26.08
CA VAL A 325 12.10 10.40 -27.12
C VAL A 325 12.60 11.73 -26.56
N HIS A 326 11.79 12.41 -25.75
CA HIS A 326 12.22 13.65 -25.08
C HIS A 326 13.42 13.39 -24.18
N HIS A 327 13.36 12.37 -23.32
CA HIS A 327 14.44 12.02 -22.41
C HIS A 327 15.73 11.68 -23.17
N GLU A 328 15.65 10.80 -24.16
CA GLU A 328 16.79 10.38 -24.99
C GLU A 328 17.40 11.56 -25.79
N THR A 329 16.56 12.48 -26.29
CA THR A 329 17.01 13.63 -27.07
C THR A 329 17.72 14.68 -26.22
N VAL A 330 17.15 14.97 -25.02
CA VAL A 330 17.70 16.00 -24.13
C VAL A 330 18.91 15.48 -23.34
N TYR A 331 18.85 14.20 -22.94
CA TYR A 331 19.88 13.57 -22.11
C TYR A 331 20.33 12.20 -22.67
N PRO A 332 20.98 12.15 -23.83
CA PRO A 332 21.24 10.91 -24.55
C PRO A 332 22.19 9.93 -23.83
N ASN A 333 22.95 10.42 -22.85
CA ASN A 333 23.89 9.59 -22.06
C ASN A 333 23.40 9.39 -20.62
N ASP A 334 22.15 9.70 -20.32
CA ASP A 334 21.60 9.51 -18.98
C ASP A 334 21.53 8.01 -18.64
N PRO A 335 22.21 7.53 -17.58
CA PRO A 335 22.18 6.11 -17.21
C PRO A 335 20.78 5.64 -16.81
N ARG A 336 19.86 6.55 -16.50
CA ARG A 336 18.47 6.23 -16.19
C ARG A 336 17.68 5.75 -17.40
N LEU A 337 18.14 6.00 -18.64
CA LEU A 337 17.48 5.52 -19.85
C LEU A 337 17.36 3.99 -19.85
N THR A 338 18.44 3.28 -19.57
CA THR A 338 18.46 1.82 -19.55
C THR A 338 17.71 1.22 -18.35
N GLY A 339 17.79 1.86 -17.20
CA GLY A 339 17.09 1.42 -15.98
C GLY A 339 15.59 1.72 -15.97
N THR A 340 15.12 2.64 -16.83
CA THR A 340 13.73 3.08 -16.86
C THR A 340 12.92 2.44 -17.99
N TYR A 341 13.52 2.25 -19.17
CA TYR A 341 12.80 1.87 -20.39
C TYR A 341 13.25 0.53 -20.92
N LEU A 342 12.29 -0.33 -21.26
CA LEU A 342 12.54 -1.62 -21.93
C LEU A 342 12.00 -1.56 -23.36
N HIS A 343 12.91 -1.56 -24.32
CA HIS A 343 12.60 -1.45 -25.76
C HIS A 343 12.44 -2.78 -26.44
N SER A 344 13.17 -3.78 -25.96
CA SER A 344 13.15 -5.13 -26.51
C SER A 344 13.53 -6.14 -25.43
N TYR A 345 13.12 -7.37 -25.63
CA TYR A 345 13.46 -8.48 -24.73
C TYR A 345 13.40 -9.82 -25.47
N PHE A 346 13.91 -10.86 -24.83
CA PHE A 346 13.74 -12.23 -25.30
C PHE A 346 12.63 -12.90 -24.51
N ARG A 347 11.77 -13.63 -25.21
CA ARG A 347 10.69 -14.39 -24.57
C ARG A 347 11.26 -15.54 -23.73
N ALA A 348 10.83 -15.67 -22.50
CA ALA A 348 11.28 -16.73 -21.61
C ALA A 348 10.78 -18.13 -22.03
N ASP A 349 9.66 -18.22 -22.78
CA ASP A 349 9.08 -19.51 -23.19
C ASP A 349 9.74 -20.14 -24.43
N ASN A 350 10.38 -19.36 -25.29
CA ASN A 350 10.95 -19.90 -26.55
C ASN A 350 12.19 -19.17 -27.06
N GLY A 351 12.71 -18.20 -26.30
CA GLY A 351 13.91 -17.43 -26.66
C GLY A 351 13.77 -16.47 -27.84
N ASN A 352 12.57 -16.30 -28.40
CA ASN A 352 12.40 -15.41 -29.54
C ASN A 352 12.48 -13.93 -29.12
N PRO A 353 13.16 -13.08 -29.94
CA PRO A 353 13.24 -11.66 -29.65
C PRO A 353 11.92 -10.96 -29.89
N VAL A 354 11.59 -10.01 -29.03
CA VAL A 354 10.45 -9.10 -29.13
C VAL A 354 10.97 -7.67 -29.12
N THR A 355 10.69 -6.90 -30.18
CA THR A 355 10.94 -5.46 -30.23
C THR A 355 9.63 -4.73 -30.00
N VAL A 356 9.56 -3.88 -29.00
CA VAL A 356 8.38 -3.11 -28.62
C VAL A 356 8.50 -1.65 -29.03
N TYR A 357 9.72 -1.16 -29.20
CA TYR A 357 10.02 0.19 -29.67
C TYR A 357 11.39 0.22 -30.40
N PRO A 358 11.55 0.94 -31.53
CA PRO A 358 10.49 1.52 -32.36
C PRO A 358 9.59 0.44 -33.01
N SER A 359 8.43 0.84 -33.55
CA SER A 359 7.49 -0.12 -34.17
C SER A 359 8.16 -0.87 -35.32
N ASN A 360 7.92 -2.18 -35.37
CA ASN A 360 8.34 -2.98 -36.50
C ASN A 360 7.60 -2.49 -37.78
N PRO A 361 8.30 -1.99 -38.81
CA PRO A 361 7.68 -1.48 -40.02
C PRO A 361 6.86 -2.56 -40.77
N ASN A 362 7.13 -3.85 -40.51
CA ASN A 362 6.41 -4.96 -41.09
C ASN A 362 5.09 -5.31 -40.33
N ARG A 363 4.77 -4.58 -39.24
CA ARG A 363 3.51 -4.71 -38.49
C ARG A 363 2.91 -3.36 -38.15
N PRO A 364 2.52 -2.55 -39.15
CA PRO A 364 2.07 -1.16 -38.95
C PRO A 364 0.78 -1.04 -38.13
N ASN A 365 0.01 -2.11 -37.99
CA ASN A 365 -1.22 -2.14 -37.21
C ASN A 365 -1.02 -2.48 -35.73
N PHE A 366 0.19 -2.78 -35.29
CA PHE A 366 0.52 -2.75 -33.89
C PHE A 366 0.58 -1.27 -33.48
N ALA A 367 -0.48 -0.82 -32.84
CA ALA A 367 -0.63 0.54 -32.37
C ALA A 367 0.68 1.05 -31.73
N LYS A 368 0.97 2.30 -32.00
CA LYS A 368 2.12 3.10 -31.58
C LYS A 368 3.06 2.37 -30.60
N ALA A 369 4.23 2.00 -31.06
CA ALA A 369 5.21 1.34 -30.23
C ALA A 369 5.56 2.23 -29.03
N HIS A 370 5.44 1.69 -27.86
CA HIS A 370 5.76 2.36 -26.62
C HIS A 370 6.67 1.46 -25.79
N PRO A 371 7.77 1.96 -25.21
CA PRO A 371 8.62 1.16 -24.32
C PRO A 371 7.84 0.71 -23.08
N TYR A 372 8.19 -0.44 -22.52
CA TYR A 372 7.69 -0.81 -21.22
C TYR A 372 8.42 -0.03 -20.13
N PHE A 373 7.77 0.12 -18.97
CA PHE A 373 8.34 0.75 -17.79
C PHE A 373 9.16 -0.29 -17.01
N PHE A 374 10.48 -0.28 -17.20
CA PHE A 374 11.36 -1.33 -16.71
C PHE A 374 11.50 -1.34 -15.19
N LYS A 375 11.31 -0.20 -14.53
CA LYS A 375 11.38 -0.10 -13.04
C LYS A 375 10.48 -1.09 -12.31
N PHE A 376 9.27 -1.33 -12.82
CA PHE A 376 8.30 -2.25 -12.23
C PHE A 376 8.21 -3.59 -12.95
N THR A 377 9.10 -3.83 -13.92
CA THR A 377 9.20 -5.14 -14.56
C THR A 377 9.94 -6.08 -13.64
N GLU A 378 9.36 -7.21 -13.33
CA GLU A 378 10.00 -8.28 -12.58
C GLU A 378 11.22 -8.81 -13.32
N LYS A 379 12.42 -8.73 -12.70
CA LYS A 379 13.70 -9.10 -13.34
C LYS A 379 14.00 -10.58 -13.20
N ASP A 380 13.47 -11.24 -12.15
CA ASP A 380 13.61 -12.68 -12.04
C ASP A 380 12.78 -13.41 -13.10
N THR A 381 13.43 -13.83 -14.16
CA THR A 381 12.78 -14.51 -15.30
C THR A 381 12.53 -16.00 -15.07
N GLN A 382 13.05 -16.57 -14.00
CA GLN A 382 13.01 -18.00 -13.73
C GLN A 382 11.72 -18.43 -13.01
N HIS A 383 11.10 -17.56 -12.25
CA HIS A 383 9.87 -17.86 -11.57
C HIS A 383 8.66 -17.87 -12.51
N SER A 384 7.83 -18.89 -12.41
CA SER A 384 6.57 -19.02 -13.16
C SER A 384 5.38 -18.36 -12.45
N ASN A 385 5.55 -17.90 -11.22
CA ASN A 385 4.50 -17.25 -10.44
C ASN A 385 4.06 -15.93 -11.11
N GLN A 386 2.79 -15.62 -11.01
CA GLN A 386 2.22 -14.36 -11.49
C GLN A 386 2.50 -13.17 -10.57
N TYR A 387 2.85 -13.43 -9.31
CA TYR A 387 3.26 -12.42 -8.33
C TYR A 387 4.73 -12.09 -8.56
N GLY A 388 5.19 -10.97 -8.00
CA GLY A 388 6.58 -10.55 -8.07
C GLY A 388 7.24 -10.55 -6.70
N ASP A 389 8.56 -10.47 -6.70
CA ASP A 389 9.38 -10.32 -5.49
C ASP A 389 9.97 -8.91 -5.36
N GLN A 390 9.95 -8.10 -6.42
CA GLN A 390 10.54 -6.78 -6.40
C GLN A 390 9.76 -5.82 -5.50
N ASN A 391 10.42 -5.28 -4.47
CA ASN A 391 9.89 -4.25 -3.58
C ASN A 391 9.50 -2.97 -4.32
N VAL A 392 8.57 -2.22 -3.73
CA VAL A 392 8.14 -0.93 -4.25
C VAL A 392 8.72 0.19 -3.40
N ILE A 393 9.66 0.94 -3.95
CA ILE A 393 10.25 2.10 -3.30
C ILE A 393 9.19 3.22 -3.26
N ILE A 394 8.84 3.68 -2.05
CA ILE A 394 7.92 4.78 -1.82
C ILE A 394 8.69 6.09 -1.62
N TYR A 395 9.75 6.07 -0.80
CA TYR A 395 10.64 7.22 -0.57
C TYR A 395 12.10 6.80 -0.74
N ARG A 396 12.86 7.62 -1.45
CA ARG A 396 14.30 7.41 -1.65
C ARG A 396 15.11 8.69 -1.49
N TYR A 397 16.39 8.55 -1.20
CA TYR A 397 17.30 9.66 -0.95
C TYR A 397 17.44 10.60 -2.14
N GLY A 398 17.41 10.09 -3.38
CA GLY A 398 17.41 10.93 -4.58
C GLY A 398 16.21 11.89 -4.65
N GLU A 399 15.03 11.48 -4.17
CA GLU A 399 13.85 12.35 -4.05
C GLU A 399 14.09 13.44 -3.00
N LEU A 400 14.63 13.09 -1.84
CA LEU A 400 14.98 14.05 -0.79
C LEU A 400 15.87 15.18 -1.31
N LEU A 401 16.91 14.84 -2.09
CA LEU A 401 17.84 15.83 -2.62
C LEU A 401 17.16 16.82 -3.56
N ILE A 402 16.20 16.34 -4.38
CA ILE A 402 15.40 17.20 -5.25
C ILE A 402 14.46 18.08 -4.41
N MET A 403 13.82 17.53 -3.39
CA MET A 403 12.97 18.30 -2.47
C MET A 403 13.77 19.40 -1.75
N LEU A 404 14.96 19.09 -1.24
CA LEU A 404 15.82 20.08 -0.61
C LEU A 404 16.24 21.19 -1.58
N ALA A 405 16.53 20.87 -2.83
CA ALA A 405 16.84 21.87 -3.86
C ALA A 405 15.65 22.81 -4.13
N GLU A 406 14.44 22.25 -4.23
CA GLU A 406 13.20 23.03 -4.41
C GLU A 406 12.94 23.90 -3.18
N ILE A 407 12.95 23.34 -1.98
CA ILE A 407 12.74 24.06 -0.71
C ILE A 407 13.75 25.22 -0.55
N SER A 408 15.04 24.94 -0.84
CA SER A 408 16.07 25.98 -0.72
C SER A 408 15.85 27.12 -1.72
N ASN A 409 15.45 26.82 -2.94
CA ASN A 409 15.10 27.82 -3.95
C ASN A 409 13.93 28.72 -3.51
N GLU A 410 12.92 28.14 -2.88
CA GLU A 410 11.75 28.90 -2.40
C GLU A 410 12.07 29.74 -1.13
N LEU A 411 12.99 29.27 -0.29
CA LEU A 411 13.43 30.02 0.88
C LEU A 411 14.40 31.17 0.56
N ASP A 412 15.14 31.07 -0.57
CA ASP A 412 16.10 32.08 -1.01
C ASP A 412 15.44 33.21 -1.85
N ASN A 413 14.18 33.04 -2.28
CA ASN A 413 13.38 34.02 -3.03
C ASN A 413 12.55 34.91 -2.09
#